data_e99d35b2eb968a705d0a179dcce28f12
#
_entry.id   e99d35b2eb968a705d0a179dcce28f12
#
_cell.length_a   1.000
_cell.length_b   1.000
_cell.length_c   1.000
_cell.angle_alpha   90.00
_cell.angle_beta   90.00
_cell.angle_gamma   90.00
#
_symmetry.space_group_name_H-M   'P 1'
#
loop_
_entity.id
_entity.type
_entity.pdbx_description
1 polymer ?
#
loop_
_entity_poly.entity_id
_entity_poly.type
_entity_poly.pdbx_seq_one_letter_code
_entity_poly.pdbx_strand_id
1 'polypeptide(L)'
;FKIDKTLFYNGFKNGSITISWFANEPSKYQSAESVELFNQIIDLIPAPMSWAKLISPIKSKSEKSAADNESIRSVFEHDISRIVYSAPFKKLQNKTQVIPFSDNDLVHNRLTHSIEVASVGRKMARIIADYAWETDVYPDDREEIINTFKCGEYNTAKEVFINNVADIVSAACLIHDIGNPPYGHQGEEALKETYEELLTSPAYSATLGKLAKLQPDIFKIEGNAQTIRLLAQNNNIDLSYATLAASIKYPRIYANDNSIYKKFNIYASELELFNQVMNNCGVPTIGENEYSRHPLVYVVEAADDICYGLFDFEDFVHLGFITEETYFDTLIEFIMPNLNSPMAKKTKGETIEEKRANYKQKNLSSKLNFTDLTSKLRSEAMNQMISNAVYAFKQNYEPIIRGAYNKVNHLLNAKGKINGFLDIYAHMMSQKPFEDTFGNSNDKLKSHSVNSGYNNINVLKNSLGGYEVMSELLKTYITALHNLHKLKSQMVLCTIDEEYLLE
;
A
#
# COMPACT_ATOMS: atom_id res chain seq x y z
N PHE A 1 4.96 -41.98 8.95
CA PHE A 1 5.66 -40.68 9.01
C PHE A 1 4.70 -39.65 9.56
N LYS A 2 5.01 -39.04 10.72
CA LYS A 2 4.31 -37.84 11.18
C LYS A 2 5.07 -36.65 10.63
N ILE A 3 4.42 -35.87 9.75
CA ILE A 3 4.99 -34.62 9.29
C ILE A 3 4.88 -33.61 10.45
N ASP A 4 6.02 -33.03 10.82
CA ASP A 4 5.99 -31.88 11.71
C ASP A 4 5.38 -30.70 10.95
N LYS A 5 4.15 -30.36 11.33
CA LYS A 5 3.34 -29.31 10.71
C LYS A 5 4.10 -27.97 10.67
N THR A 6 4.88 -27.67 11.70
CA THR A 6 5.64 -26.43 11.81
C THR A 6 6.83 -26.39 10.88
N LEU A 7 7.56 -27.49 10.76
CA LEU A 7 8.69 -27.61 9.83
C LEU A 7 8.23 -27.61 8.37
N PHE A 8 7.14 -28.31 8.05
CA PHE A 8 6.58 -28.32 6.70
C PHE A 8 6.08 -26.93 6.30
N TYR A 9 5.30 -26.27 7.18
CA TYR A 9 4.77 -24.94 6.96
C TYR A 9 5.88 -23.90 6.82
N ASN A 10 6.95 -24.00 7.60
CA ASN A 10 8.12 -23.16 7.46
C ASN A 10 8.90 -23.43 6.16
N GLY A 11 9.01 -24.69 5.75
CA GLY A 11 9.64 -25.08 4.49
C GLY A 11 8.86 -24.59 3.27
N PHE A 12 7.53 -24.64 3.32
CA PHE A 12 6.65 -24.08 2.30
C PHE A 12 6.73 -22.56 2.25
N LYS A 13 6.70 -21.89 3.41
CA LYS A 13 6.85 -20.44 3.54
C LYS A 13 8.19 -19.88 3.03
N ASN A 14 9.28 -20.63 3.22
CA ASN A 14 10.61 -20.19 2.79
C ASN A 14 10.99 -20.65 1.38
N GLY A 15 10.06 -21.28 0.65
CA GLY A 15 10.26 -21.76 -0.71
C GLY A 15 11.19 -22.97 -0.84
N SER A 16 11.59 -23.61 0.27
CA SER A 16 12.37 -24.86 0.24
C SER A 16 11.53 -26.07 -0.13
N ILE A 17 10.18 -25.94 -0.04
CA ILE A 17 9.22 -26.95 -0.50
C ILE A 17 8.27 -26.26 -1.50
N THR A 18 8.22 -26.76 -2.73
CA THR A 18 7.32 -26.27 -3.78
C THR A 18 6.31 -27.35 -4.17
N ILE A 19 5.05 -26.96 -4.30
CA ILE A 19 3.96 -27.89 -4.69
C ILE A 19 4.15 -28.40 -6.12
N SER A 20 4.76 -27.62 -6.99
CA SER A 20 5.07 -28.00 -8.38
C SER A 20 5.93 -29.27 -8.48
N TRP A 21 6.69 -29.58 -7.45
CA TRP A 21 7.50 -30.79 -7.40
C TRP A 21 6.64 -32.07 -7.38
N PHE A 22 5.50 -32.03 -6.72
CA PHE A 22 4.56 -33.16 -6.65
C PHE A 22 3.64 -33.25 -7.88
N ALA A 23 3.30 -32.11 -8.49
CA ALA A 23 2.40 -32.08 -9.64
C ALA A 23 3.05 -32.56 -10.95
N ASN A 24 4.37 -32.44 -11.09
CA ASN A 24 5.06 -32.74 -12.33
C ASN A 24 5.47 -34.21 -12.51
N GLU A 25 5.39 -35.07 -11.49
CA GLU A 25 5.73 -36.50 -11.60
C GLU A 25 4.75 -37.40 -10.80
N PRO A 26 3.43 -37.42 -11.12
CA PRO A 26 2.46 -38.23 -10.35
C PRO A 26 2.74 -39.76 -10.44
N SER A 27 3.43 -40.23 -11.45
CA SER A 27 3.69 -41.66 -11.64
C SER A 27 4.75 -42.26 -10.68
N LYS A 28 5.57 -41.44 -10.02
CA LYS A 28 6.58 -41.91 -9.07
C LYS A 28 6.05 -42.18 -7.67
N TYR A 29 4.82 -41.76 -7.36
CA TYR A 29 4.27 -41.75 -6.00
C TYR A 29 2.92 -42.51 -5.91
N GLN A 30 2.87 -43.74 -6.46
CA GLN A 30 1.66 -44.56 -6.50
C GLN A 30 1.45 -45.44 -5.28
N SER A 31 2.26 -45.38 -4.24
CA SER A 31 2.02 -46.13 -3.02
C SER A 31 0.91 -45.46 -2.17
N ALA A 32 0.10 -46.27 -1.49
CA ALA A 32 -0.95 -45.74 -0.58
C ALA A 32 -0.38 -44.78 0.47
N GLU A 33 0.85 -45.04 0.95
CA GLU A 33 1.59 -44.20 1.89
C GLU A 33 1.95 -42.82 1.30
N SER A 34 2.31 -42.79 0.01
CA SER A 34 2.61 -41.53 -0.69
C SER A 34 1.37 -40.70 -0.93
N VAL A 35 0.25 -41.33 -1.21
CA VAL A 35 -1.05 -40.64 -1.37
C VAL A 35 -1.54 -40.08 -0.02
N GLU A 36 -1.39 -40.84 1.06
CA GLU A 36 -1.76 -40.38 2.40
C GLU A 36 -0.87 -39.22 2.86
N LEU A 37 0.43 -39.29 2.59
CA LEU A 37 1.39 -38.20 2.84
C LEU A 37 1.04 -36.96 2.03
N PHE A 38 0.69 -37.12 0.75
CA PHE A 38 0.28 -36.04 -0.13
C PHE A 38 -1.01 -35.36 0.37
N ASN A 39 -2.02 -36.13 0.79
CA ASN A 39 -3.26 -35.62 1.36
C ASN A 39 -3.00 -34.85 2.68
N GLN A 40 -2.14 -35.40 3.55
CA GLN A 40 -1.74 -34.68 4.78
C GLN A 40 -1.01 -33.38 4.48
N ILE A 41 -0.24 -33.31 3.39
CA ILE A 41 0.45 -32.11 2.94
C ILE A 41 -0.56 -31.10 2.38
N ILE A 42 -1.51 -31.54 1.57
CA ILE A 42 -2.59 -30.69 1.02
C ILE A 42 -3.41 -30.06 2.15
N ASP A 43 -3.76 -30.85 3.17
CA ASP A 43 -4.53 -30.38 4.33
C ASP A 43 -3.77 -29.31 5.17
N LEU A 44 -2.46 -29.20 4.99
CA LEU A 44 -1.62 -28.19 5.66
C LEU A 44 -1.50 -26.89 4.89
N ILE A 45 -1.86 -26.91 3.59
CA ILE A 45 -1.78 -25.73 2.73
C ILE A 45 -3.10 -24.99 2.86
N PRO A 46 -3.08 -23.69 3.24
CA PRO A 46 -4.29 -22.89 3.26
C PRO A 46 -5.00 -22.94 1.90
N ALA A 47 -6.31 -23.11 1.91
CA ALA A 47 -7.11 -23.00 0.69
C ALA A 47 -6.88 -21.63 0.05
N PRO A 48 -6.92 -21.51 -1.29
CA PRO A 48 -6.84 -20.21 -1.95
C PRO A 48 -8.05 -19.36 -1.53
N MET A 49 -7.83 -18.04 -1.38
CA MET A 49 -8.91 -17.08 -1.19
C MET A 49 -9.77 -17.02 -2.45
N SER A 50 -11.11 -17.02 -2.26
CA SER A 50 -12.06 -16.88 -3.36
C SER A 50 -12.07 -15.46 -3.90
N TRP A 51 -11.90 -15.27 -5.20
CA TRP A 51 -12.02 -13.96 -5.83
C TRP A 51 -13.42 -13.36 -5.71
N ALA A 52 -14.46 -14.18 -5.69
CA ALA A 52 -15.83 -13.70 -5.48
C ALA A 52 -16.00 -13.03 -4.11
N LYS A 53 -15.34 -13.58 -3.06
CA LYS A 53 -15.31 -12.97 -1.73
C LYS A 53 -14.37 -11.79 -1.64
N LEU A 54 -13.19 -11.87 -2.25
CA LEU A 54 -12.20 -10.78 -2.26
C LEU A 54 -12.74 -9.47 -2.86
N ILE A 55 -13.67 -9.55 -3.81
CA ILE A 55 -14.34 -8.39 -4.39
C ILE A 55 -15.74 -8.17 -3.80
N SER A 56 -15.94 -8.43 -2.52
CA SER A 56 -17.23 -8.29 -1.82
C SER A 56 -17.81 -6.87 -1.97
N PRO A 57 -19.02 -6.72 -2.52
CA PRO A 57 -19.68 -5.43 -2.69
C PRO A 57 -20.42 -4.96 -1.42
N ILE A 58 -20.39 -5.75 -0.35
CA ILE A 58 -21.05 -5.41 0.91
C ILE A 58 -20.43 -4.15 1.49
N LYS A 59 -21.27 -3.25 1.99
CA LYS A 59 -20.85 -1.95 2.53
C LYS A 59 -20.73 -1.98 4.04
N SER A 60 -19.84 -1.13 4.56
CA SER A 60 -19.49 -1.08 5.98
C SER A 60 -20.60 -0.55 6.89
N LYS A 61 -21.54 0.24 6.36
CA LYS A 61 -22.57 0.93 7.16
C LYS A 61 -24.00 0.65 6.70
N SER A 62 -24.18 0.13 5.51
CA SER A 62 -25.49 -0.23 4.97
C SER A 62 -25.50 -1.71 4.61
N GLU A 63 -26.36 -2.49 5.25
CA GLU A 63 -26.56 -3.91 4.93
C GLU A 63 -27.13 -4.15 3.51
N LYS A 64 -27.52 -3.09 2.82
CA LYS A 64 -28.00 -3.19 1.44
C LYS A 64 -26.84 -3.53 0.52
N SER A 65 -26.86 -4.74 -0.02
CA SER A 65 -26.06 -5.07 -1.18
C SER A 65 -26.33 -4.02 -2.27
N ALA A 66 -25.30 -3.37 -2.74
CA ALA A 66 -25.46 -2.39 -3.82
C ALA A 66 -25.83 -3.05 -5.17
N ALA A 67 -25.90 -4.38 -5.23
CA ALA A 67 -26.46 -5.15 -6.33
C ALA A 67 -27.98 -4.91 -6.53
N ASP A 68 -28.67 -4.33 -5.56
CA ASP A 68 -30.10 -4.03 -5.64
C ASP A 68 -30.44 -2.72 -6.37
N ASN A 69 -29.44 -1.92 -6.72
CA ASN A 69 -29.64 -0.73 -7.52
C ASN A 69 -29.39 -1.04 -9.02
N GLU A 70 -30.34 -0.74 -9.87
CA GLU A 70 -30.21 -0.70 -11.34
C GLU A 70 -29.23 0.40 -11.81
N SER A 71 -28.17 0.64 -11.05
CA SER A 71 -27.18 1.68 -11.34
C SER A 71 -26.22 1.20 -12.43
N ILE A 72 -25.99 2.05 -13.44
CA ILE A 72 -24.98 1.82 -14.48
C ILE A 72 -23.57 1.73 -13.89
N ARG A 73 -23.33 2.37 -12.73
CA ARG A 73 -22.03 2.41 -12.04
C ARG A 73 -21.89 1.27 -11.04
N SER A 74 -20.68 0.70 -10.99
CA SER A 74 -20.36 -0.32 -9.98
C SER A 74 -20.34 0.26 -8.56
N VAL A 75 -20.44 -0.64 -7.55
CA VAL A 75 -20.28 -0.28 -6.14
C VAL A 75 -18.95 0.43 -5.89
N PHE A 76 -17.90 -0.02 -6.55
CA PHE A 76 -16.53 0.46 -6.36
C PHE A 76 -16.30 1.81 -7.04
N GLU A 77 -16.97 2.11 -8.16
CA GLU A 77 -17.03 3.47 -8.71
C GLU A 77 -17.74 4.45 -7.76
N HIS A 78 -18.76 3.96 -7.03
CA HIS A 78 -19.40 4.75 -5.98
C HIS A 78 -18.43 5.01 -4.82
N ASP A 79 -17.60 4.02 -4.45
CA ASP A 79 -16.58 4.20 -3.40
C ASP A 79 -15.57 5.29 -3.80
N ILE A 80 -15.05 5.24 -5.04
CA ILE A 80 -14.17 6.29 -5.57
C ILE A 80 -14.83 7.68 -5.44
N SER A 81 -16.09 7.80 -5.87
CA SER A 81 -16.81 9.08 -5.81
C SER A 81 -16.98 9.57 -4.36
N ARG A 82 -17.36 8.69 -3.43
CA ARG A 82 -17.49 9.03 -2.01
C ARG A 82 -16.18 9.49 -1.40
N ILE A 83 -15.08 8.83 -1.73
CA ILE A 83 -13.74 9.21 -1.27
C ILE A 83 -13.39 10.60 -1.77
N VAL A 84 -13.48 10.84 -3.08
CA VAL A 84 -13.09 12.11 -3.71
C VAL A 84 -13.91 13.30 -3.18
N TYR A 85 -15.18 13.10 -2.86
CA TYR A 85 -16.03 14.16 -2.30
C TYR A 85 -15.90 14.33 -0.79
N SER A 86 -15.23 13.43 -0.09
CA SER A 86 -15.10 13.45 1.36
C SER A 86 -14.18 14.55 1.88
N ALA A 87 -14.45 15.04 3.08
CA ALA A 87 -13.62 16.03 3.74
C ALA A 87 -12.21 15.47 4.08
N PRO A 88 -12.04 14.24 4.60
CA PRO A 88 -10.72 13.67 4.87
C PRO A 88 -9.82 13.64 3.64
N PHE A 89 -10.35 13.24 2.48
CA PHE A 89 -9.60 13.21 1.24
C PHE A 89 -9.19 14.62 0.77
N LYS A 90 -10.12 15.58 0.79
CA LYS A 90 -9.83 16.96 0.42
C LYS A 90 -8.78 17.62 1.32
N LYS A 91 -8.75 17.27 2.62
CA LYS A 91 -7.75 17.75 3.58
C LYS A 91 -6.32 17.31 3.22
N LEU A 92 -6.13 16.29 2.37
CA LEU A 92 -4.82 15.89 1.87
C LEU A 92 -4.12 16.99 1.05
N GLN A 93 -4.87 17.91 0.45
CA GLN A 93 -4.32 19.05 -0.30
C GLN A 93 -3.35 19.89 0.54
N ASN A 94 -3.62 20.02 1.83
CA ASN A 94 -2.83 20.83 2.75
C ASN A 94 -1.79 20.02 3.55
N LYS A 95 -1.65 18.73 3.22
CA LYS A 95 -0.64 17.85 3.82
C LYS A 95 0.50 17.66 2.81
N THR A 96 1.73 17.96 3.23
CA THR A 96 2.90 17.76 2.39
C THR A 96 3.19 16.28 2.20
N GLN A 97 3.67 15.91 1.01
CA GLN A 97 4.15 14.55 0.77
C GLN A 97 5.51 14.35 1.46
N VAL A 98 6.52 15.09 1.05
CA VAL A 98 7.88 15.00 1.60
C VAL A 98 8.37 16.33 2.14
N ILE A 99 8.16 17.41 1.40
CA ILE A 99 8.80 18.71 1.66
C ILE A 99 7.80 19.68 2.22
N PRO A 100 7.89 20.00 3.54
CA PRO A 100 7.00 20.95 4.19
C PRO A 100 7.23 22.37 3.69
N PHE A 101 6.16 23.18 3.67
CA PHE A 101 6.20 24.61 3.38
C PHE A 101 6.81 24.97 2.00
N SER A 102 6.53 24.16 0.97
CA SER A 102 6.88 24.51 -0.39
C SER A 102 5.88 25.47 -0.99
N ASP A 103 6.35 26.58 -1.55
CA ASP A 103 5.55 27.54 -2.32
C ASP A 103 5.52 27.19 -3.83
N ASN A 104 6.12 26.07 -4.23
CA ASN A 104 6.19 25.66 -5.63
C ASN A 104 5.00 24.74 -5.94
N ASP A 105 4.13 25.19 -6.84
CA ASP A 105 2.90 24.49 -7.25
C ASP A 105 3.15 23.13 -7.94
N LEU A 106 4.38 22.86 -8.39
CA LEU A 106 4.76 21.60 -9.02
C LEU A 106 5.18 20.52 -8.01
N VAL A 107 5.45 20.90 -6.76
CA VAL A 107 5.81 19.96 -5.69
C VAL A 107 4.56 19.25 -5.18
N HIS A 108 4.64 17.93 -5.09
CA HIS A 108 3.50 17.09 -4.72
C HIS A 108 3.05 17.31 -3.28
N ASN A 109 1.75 17.42 -3.11
CA ASN A 109 1.07 17.23 -1.83
C ASN A 109 0.43 15.84 -1.77
N ARG A 110 -0.07 15.43 -0.60
CA ARG A 110 -0.67 14.09 -0.44
C ARG A 110 -1.89 13.85 -1.32
N LEU A 111 -2.62 14.89 -1.71
CA LEU A 111 -3.77 14.76 -2.62
C LEU A 111 -3.31 14.37 -4.03
N THR A 112 -2.34 15.11 -4.59
CA THR A 112 -1.82 14.83 -5.94
C THR A 112 -1.14 13.48 -5.98
N HIS A 113 -0.32 13.15 -4.97
CA HIS A 113 0.30 11.84 -4.81
C HIS A 113 -0.75 10.71 -4.78
N SER A 114 -1.80 10.81 -3.97
CA SER A 114 -2.84 9.78 -3.91
C SER A 114 -3.56 9.56 -5.25
N ILE A 115 -3.75 10.62 -6.05
CA ILE A 115 -4.34 10.52 -7.40
C ILE A 115 -3.40 9.78 -8.35
N GLU A 116 -2.11 10.04 -8.29
CA GLU A 116 -1.09 9.36 -9.10
C GLU A 116 -0.96 7.89 -8.73
N VAL A 117 -0.90 7.59 -7.43
CA VAL A 117 -0.90 6.21 -6.91
C VAL A 117 -2.15 5.45 -7.40
N ALA A 118 -3.32 6.09 -7.37
CA ALA A 118 -4.55 5.49 -7.87
C ALA A 118 -4.49 5.20 -9.39
N SER A 119 -3.88 6.07 -10.18
CA SER A 119 -3.69 5.86 -11.61
C SER A 119 -2.76 4.68 -11.91
N VAL A 120 -1.64 4.60 -11.21
CA VAL A 120 -0.65 3.50 -11.34
C VAL A 120 -1.25 2.18 -10.86
N GLY A 121 -1.87 2.19 -9.68
CA GLY A 121 -2.52 1.02 -9.09
C GLY A 121 -3.62 0.45 -9.98
N ARG A 122 -4.49 1.31 -10.51
CA ARG A 122 -5.55 0.92 -11.45
C ARG A 122 -5.01 0.19 -12.68
N LYS A 123 -3.91 0.68 -13.25
CA LYS A 123 -3.27 0.05 -14.41
C LYS A 123 -2.72 -1.34 -14.08
N MET A 124 -2.02 -1.49 -12.96
CA MET A 124 -1.50 -2.80 -12.51
C MET A 124 -2.64 -3.77 -12.22
N ALA A 125 -3.67 -3.30 -11.51
CA ALA A 125 -4.83 -4.10 -11.12
C ALA A 125 -5.55 -4.71 -12.33
N ARG A 126 -5.73 -3.96 -13.42
CA ARG A 126 -6.34 -4.49 -14.66
C ARG A 126 -5.55 -5.67 -15.24
N ILE A 127 -4.22 -5.58 -15.26
CA ILE A 127 -3.36 -6.64 -15.82
C ILE A 127 -3.36 -7.87 -14.90
N ILE A 128 -3.39 -7.65 -13.60
CA ILE A 128 -3.42 -8.74 -12.59
C ILE A 128 -4.80 -9.41 -12.61
N ALA A 129 -5.88 -8.65 -12.69
CA ALA A 129 -7.24 -9.19 -12.77
C ALA A 129 -7.46 -10.04 -14.04
N ASP A 130 -6.99 -9.57 -15.20
CA ASP A 130 -7.03 -10.34 -16.44
C ASP A 130 -6.28 -11.68 -16.27
N TYR A 131 -5.11 -11.66 -15.67
CA TYR A 131 -4.35 -12.87 -15.37
C TYR A 131 -5.10 -13.79 -14.38
N ALA A 132 -5.63 -13.25 -13.29
CA ALA A 132 -6.37 -14.01 -12.29
C ALA A 132 -7.60 -14.69 -12.88
N TRP A 133 -8.35 -13.98 -13.73
CA TRP A 133 -9.52 -14.53 -14.42
C TRP A 133 -9.21 -15.76 -15.25
N GLU A 134 -8.10 -15.73 -15.98
CA GLU A 134 -7.71 -16.84 -16.84
C GLU A 134 -7.11 -18.01 -16.08
N THR A 135 -6.47 -17.77 -14.93
CA THR A 135 -5.65 -18.79 -14.25
C THR A 135 -6.25 -19.33 -12.97
N ASP A 136 -7.06 -18.56 -12.24
CA ASP A 136 -7.41 -18.89 -10.85
C ASP A 136 -8.86 -18.55 -10.45
N VAL A 137 -9.62 -17.84 -11.28
CA VAL A 137 -11.05 -17.69 -11.02
C VAL A 137 -11.75 -18.98 -11.47
N TYR A 138 -11.99 -19.88 -10.50
CA TYR A 138 -12.62 -21.17 -10.73
C TYR A 138 -14.07 -21.03 -11.20
N PRO A 139 -14.67 -22.08 -11.80
CA PRO A 139 -16.06 -22.03 -12.29
C PRO A 139 -17.06 -21.58 -11.22
N ASP A 140 -16.94 -22.05 -9.99
CA ASP A 140 -17.81 -21.68 -8.89
C ASP A 140 -17.68 -20.19 -8.52
N ASP A 141 -16.44 -19.66 -8.47
CA ASP A 141 -16.19 -18.22 -8.28
C ASP A 141 -16.76 -17.38 -9.42
N ARG A 142 -16.64 -17.86 -10.67
CA ARG A 142 -17.22 -17.16 -11.84
C ARG A 142 -18.73 -17.08 -11.76
N GLU A 143 -19.39 -18.18 -11.39
CA GLU A 143 -20.83 -18.22 -11.20
C GLU A 143 -21.28 -17.27 -10.07
N GLU A 144 -20.56 -17.27 -8.95
CA GLU A 144 -20.81 -16.34 -7.84
C GLU A 144 -20.61 -14.89 -8.25
N ILE A 145 -19.57 -14.57 -9.03
CA ILE A 145 -19.32 -13.21 -9.58
C ILE A 145 -20.45 -12.80 -10.53
N ILE A 146 -20.86 -13.69 -11.46
CA ILE A 146 -21.95 -13.43 -12.38
C ILE A 146 -23.23 -13.11 -11.64
N ASN A 147 -23.56 -13.92 -10.62
CA ASN A 147 -24.78 -13.77 -9.82
C ASN A 147 -24.74 -12.49 -8.96
N THR A 148 -23.60 -12.23 -8.30
CA THR A 148 -23.42 -11.06 -7.44
C THR A 148 -23.54 -9.75 -8.23
N PHE A 149 -22.91 -9.67 -9.40
CA PHE A 149 -22.88 -8.45 -10.20
C PHE A 149 -23.91 -8.44 -11.35
N LYS A 150 -24.72 -9.48 -11.48
CA LYS A 150 -25.79 -9.63 -12.52
C LYS A 150 -25.27 -9.35 -13.94
N CYS A 151 -24.05 -9.84 -14.25
CA CYS A 151 -23.34 -9.43 -15.46
C CYS A 151 -23.47 -10.37 -16.68
N GLY A 152 -24.35 -11.36 -16.64
CA GLY A 152 -24.68 -12.17 -17.81
C GLY A 152 -23.56 -13.09 -18.31
N GLU A 153 -23.18 -13.00 -19.58
CA GLU A 153 -22.25 -13.94 -20.23
C GLU A 153 -20.78 -13.79 -19.79
N TYR A 154 -19.98 -14.85 -20.04
CA TYR A 154 -18.58 -14.97 -19.63
C TYR A 154 -17.69 -13.77 -19.95
N ASN A 155 -17.76 -13.25 -21.19
CA ASN A 155 -16.93 -12.12 -21.60
C ASN A 155 -17.32 -10.83 -20.89
N THR A 156 -18.60 -10.59 -20.69
CA THR A 156 -19.12 -9.47 -19.90
C THR A 156 -18.72 -9.60 -18.45
N ALA A 157 -18.80 -10.80 -17.86
CA ALA A 157 -18.37 -11.08 -16.51
C ALA A 157 -16.88 -10.84 -16.30
N LYS A 158 -16.03 -11.23 -17.27
CA LYS A 158 -14.60 -10.94 -17.26
C LYS A 158 -14.33 -9.43 -17.23
N GLU A 159 -14.99 -8.66 -18.09
CA GLU A 159 -14.84 -7.21 -18.12
C GLU A 159 -15.29 -6.54 -16.81
N VAL A 160 -16.42 -6.98 -16.27
CA VAL A 160 -16.94 -6.51 -14.97
C VAL A 160 -15.94 -6.84 -13.87
N PHE A 161 -15.41 -8.05 -13.82
CA PHE A 161 -14.40 -8.45 -12.85
C PHE A 161 -13.15 -7.59 -12.93
N ILE A 162 -12.58 -7.42 -14.12
CA ILE A 162 -11.38 -6.60 -14.35
C ILE A 162 -11.62 -5.15 -13.91
N ASN A 163 -12.76 -4.58 -14.25
CA ASN A 163 -13.09 -3.21 -13.87
C ASN A 163 -13.30 -3.08 -12.36
N ASN A 164 -14.00 -4.00 -11.72
CA ASN A 164 -14.23 -4.00 -10.29
C ASN A 164 -12.92 -4.10 -9.50
N VAL A 165 -12.01 -5.01 -9.86
CA VAL A 165 -10.69 -5.13 -9.24
C VAL A 165 -9.88 -3.84 -9.41
N ALA A 166 -9.93 -3.23 -10.59
CA ALA A 166 -9.26 -1.97 -10.88
C ALA A 166 -9.82 -0.80 -10.04
N ASP A 167 -11.15 -0.75 -9.86
CA ASP A 167 -11.81 0.29 -9.07
C ASP A 167 -11.54 0.12 -7.57
N ILE A 168 -11.53 -1.11 -7.05
CA ILE A 168 -11.15 -1.42 -5.66
C ILE A 168 -9.73 -0.92 -5.37
N VAL A 169 -8.76 -1.26 -6.23
CA VAL A 169 -7.38 -0.80 -6.05
C VAL A 169 -7.28 0.71 -6.16
N SER A 170 -7.98 1.33 -7.14
CA SER A 170 -8.01 2.78 -7.29
C SER A 170 -8.55 3.45 -6.02
N ALA A 171 -9.66 2.97 -5.48
CA ALA A 171 -10.25 3.48 -4.25
C ALA A 171 -9.31 3.29 -3.03
N ALA A 172 -8.71 2.11 -2.88
CA ALA A 172 -7.74 1.84 -1.83
C ALA A 172 -6.50 2.74 -1.91
N CYS A 173 -6.00 3.01 -3.12
CA CYS A 173 -4.91 3.95 -3.36
C CYS A 173 -5.30 5.39 -2.97
N LEU A 174 -6.52 5.83 -3.25
CA LEU A 174 -6.96 7.18 -2.87
C LEU A 174 -6.99 7.39 -1.35
N ILE A 175 -7.29 6.35 -0.57
CA ILE A 175 -7.43 6.47 0.89
C ILE A 175 -6.16 6.13 1.67
N HIS A 176 -5.11 5.58 1.05
CA HIS A 176 -3.96 5.00 1.77
C HIS A 176 -3.29 5.99 2.73
N ASP A 177 -3.30 7.29 2.40
CA ASP A 177 -2.62 8.37 3.12
C ASP A 177 -3.55 9.29 3.94
N ILE A 178 -4.86 9.03 3.96
CA ILE A 178 -5.85 9.89 4.64
C ILE A 178 -5.51 10.10 6.12
N GLY A 179 -5.05 9.06 6.81
CA GLY A 179 -4.75 9.08 8.23
C GLY A 179 -3.39 9.66 8.61
N ASN A 180 -2.52 9.94 7.64
CA ASN A 180 -1.23 10.53 7.93
C ASN A 180 -1.40 11.95 8.49
N PRO A 181 -0.67 12.31 9.57
CA PRO A 181 -0.72 13.65 10.14
C PRO A 181 -0.05 14.67 9.20
N PRO A 182 -0.26 15.97 9.41
CA PRO A 182 0.57 17.01 8.81
C PRO A 182 2.05 16.72 9.05
N TYR A 183 2.91 17.05 8.10
CA TYR A 183 4.36 16.81 8.14
C TYR A 183 4.77 15.32 8.13
N GLY A 184 3.87 14.43 7.76
CA GLY A 184 4.16 13.00 7.56
C GLY A 184 4.78 12.31 8.78
N HIS A 185 5.86 11.57 8.58
CA HIS A 185 6.54 10.84 9.65
C HIS A 185 7.09 11.75 10.77
N GLN A 186 7.52 12.97 10.46
CA GLN A 186 7.99 13.91 11.47
C GLN A 186 6.85 14.35 12.39
N GLY A 187 5.67 14.61 11.82
CA GLY A 187 4.47 14.90 12.60
C GLY A 187 4.00 13.72 13.45
N GLU A 188 4.12 12.50 12.93
CA GLU A 188 3.79 11.27 13.66
C GLU A 188 4.72 11.06 14.86
N GLU A 189 6.03 11.21 14.68
CA GLU A 189 7.00 11.10 15.77
C GLU A 189 6.82 12.22 16.80
N ALA A 190 6.59 13.47 16.37
CA ALA A 190 6.29 14.59 17.26
C ALA A 190 5.10 14.29 18.19
N LEU A 191 4.01 13.73 17.61
CA LEU A 191 2.85 13.34 18.40
C LEU A 191 3.16 12.22 19.39
N LYS A 192 3.90 11.19 18.97
CA LYS A 192 4.28 10.05 19.84
C LYS A 192 5.12 10.51 21.02
N GLU A 193 6.20 11.24 20.76
CA GLU A 193 7.11 11.74 21.80
C GLU A 193 6.39 12.71 22.75
N THR A 194 5.54 13.58 22.22
CA THR A 194 4.75 14.51 23.05
C THR A 194 3.76 13.77 23.94
N TYR A 195 3.09 12.71 23.47
CA TYR A 195 2.24 11.88 24.33
C TYR A 195 3.04 11.18 25.43
N GLU A 196 4.22 10.66 25.14
CA GLU A 196 5.09 10.03 26.13
C GLU A 196 5.54 11.03 27.19
N GLU A 197 5.91 12.26 26.79
CA GLU A 197 6.23 13.35 27.70
C GLU A 197 5.05 13.70 28.61
N LEU A 198 3.84 13.86 28.06
CA LEU A 198 2.64 14.18 28.81
C LEU A 198 2.20 13.06 29.76
N LEU A 199 2.35 11.79 29.36
CA LEU A 199 2.05 10.64 30.20
C LEU A 199 2.94 10.57 31.45
N THR A 200 4.18 11.04 31.35
CA THR A 200 5.14 11.08 32.46
C THR A 200 5.04 12.37 33.28
N SER A 201 4.39 13.40 32.75
CA SER A 201 4.23 14.69 33.43
C SER A 201 3.34 14.59 34.67
N PRO A 202 3.76 15.11 35.84
CA PRO A 202 2.93 15.12 37.05
C PRO A 202 1.57 15.77 36.90
N ALA A 203 1.45 16.74 35.98
CA ALA A 203 0.20 17.47 35.72
C ALA A 203 -0.87 16.60 35.03
N TYR A 204 -0.45 15.66 34.19
CA TYR A 204 -1.37 14.93 33.30
C TYR A 204 -1.37 13.41 33.49
N SER A 205 -0.30 12.85 34.11
CA SER A 205 -0.09 11.40 34.22
C SER A 205 -1.24 10.65 34.88
N ALA A 206 -1.90 11.25 35.88
CA ALA A 206 -3.04 10.63 36.56
C ALA A 206 -4.26 10.45 35.64
N THR A 207 -4.56 11.45 34.82
CA THR A 207 -5.71 11.43 33.90
C THR A 207 -5.41 10.61 32.65
N LEU A 208 -4.29 10.88 32.00
CA LEU A 208 -3.89 10.17 30.78
C LEU A 208 -3.54 8.69 31.07
N GLY A 209 -2.97 8.40 32.24
CA GLY A 209 -2.72 7.03 32.68
C GLY A 209 -3.98 6.20 32.92
N LYS A 210 -5.10 6.83 33.32
CA LYS A 210 -6.40 6.14 33.38
C LYS A 210 -6.93 5.83 31.97
N LEU A 211 -6.84 6.79 31.06
CA LEU A 211 -7.23 6.58 29.64
C LEU A 211 -6.39 5.48 28.98
N ALA A 212 -5.07 5.47 29.18
CA ALA A 212 -4.18 4.43 28.67
C ALA A 212 -4.50 3.03 29.19
N LYS A 213 -5.07 2.91 30.41
CA LYS A 213 -5.52 1.63 30.96
C LYS A 213 -6.84 1.16 30.36
N LEU A 214 -7.74 2.09 30.01
CA LEU A 214 -9.02 1.79 29.39
C LEU A 214 -8.86 1.45 27.91
N GLN A 215 -7.99 2.17 27.25
CA GLN A 215 -7.73 2.05 25.81
C GLN A 215 -6.23 2.19 25.54
N PRO A 216 -5.45 1.08 25.59
CA PRO A 216 -3.98 1.10 25.53
C PRO A 216 -3.42 1.70 24.23
N ASP A 217 -4.18 1.68 23.15
CA ASP A 217 -3.79 2.17 21.83
C ASP A 217 -4.14 3.65 21.57
N ILE A 218 -4.81 4.33 22.50
CA ILE A 218 -5.25 5.74 22.31
C ILE A 218 -4.08 6.71 22.07
N PHE A 219 -2.91 6.40 22.63
CA PHE A 219 -1.69 7.20 22.49
C PHE A 219 -0.70 6.62 21.48
N LYS A 220 -1.11 5.59 20.75
CA LYS A 220 -0.29 4.97 19.70
C LYS A 220 -0.67 5.55 18.35
N ILE A 221 0.04 6.60 17.97
CA ILE A 221 -0.20 7.27 16.70
C ILE A 221 0.35 6.38 15.57
N GLU A 222 -0.51 6.02 14.63
CA GLU A 222 -0.16 5.25 13.44
C GLU A 222 -1.09 5.68 12.28
N GLY A 223 -0.51 6.29 11.24
CA GLY A 223 -1.27 6.84 10.12
C GLY A 223 -2.17 5.81 9.43
N ASN A 224 -1.70 4.57 9.31
CA ASN A 224 -2.50 3.50 8.71
C ASN A 224 -3.75 3.17 9.55
N ALA A 225 -3.63 3.13 10.88
CA ALA A 225 -4.77 2.89 11.76
C ALA A 225 -5.71 4.10 11.79
N GLN A 226 -5.16 5.30 11.77
CA GLN A 226 -5.95 6.52 11.71
C GLN A 226 -6.75 6.62 10.39
N THR A 227 -6.25 6.08 9.28
CA THR A 227 -7.01 5.96 8.03
C THR A 227 -8.32 5.20 8.26
N ILE A 228 -8.25 4.00 8.83
CA ILE A 228 -9.45 3.19 9.08
C ILE A 228 -10.40 3.87 10.06
N ARG A 229 -9.89 4.48 11.13
CA ARG A 229 -10.70 5.24 12.10
C ARG A 229 -11.46 6.38 11.45
N LEU A 230 -10.79 7.22 10.65
CA LEU A 230 -11.44 8.34 9.96
C LEU A 230 -12.52 7.89 8.97
N LEU A 231 -12.33 6.74 8.31
CA LEU A 231 -13.32 6.16 7.42
C LEU A 231 -14.49 5.52 8.19
N ALA A 232 -14.21 4.86 9.31
CA ALA A 232 -15.22 4.23 10.16
C ALA A 232 -16.14 5.25 10.83
N GLN A 233 -15.58 6.32 11.35
CA GLN A 233 -16.32 7.37 12.09
C GLN A 233 -17.09 8.31 11.16
N ASN A 234 -16.62 8.56 9.94
CA ASN A 234 -17.31 9.48 9.02
C ASN A 234 -18.58 8.85 8.44
N ASN A 235 -19.74 9.29 8.93
CA ASN A 235 -21.06 8.77 8.51
C ASN A 235 -21.36 8.95 7.02
N ASN A 236 -20.69 9.87 6.34
CA ASN A 236 -20.87 10.10 4.91
C ASN A 236 -19.99 9.19 4.02
N ILE A 237 -19.07 8.44 4.62
CA ILE A 237 -18.19 7.52 3.92
C ILE A 237 -18.64 6.08 4.26
N ASP A 238 -19.31 5.45 3.31
CA ASP A 238 -19.77 4.06 3.39
C ASP A 238 -19.13 3.27 2.25
N LEU A 239 -17.98 2.65 2.52
CA LEU A 239 -17.17 1.93 1.54
C LEU A 239 -17.48 0.44 1.56
N SER A 240 -17.21 -0.23 0.44
CA SER A 240 -17.28 -1.68 0.34
C SER A 240 -16.19 -2.34 1.20
N TYR A 241 -16.48 -3.54 1.68
CA TYR A 241 -15.50 -4.34 2.41
C TYR A 241 -14.27 -4.64 1.58
N ALA A 242 -14.41 -4.89 0.27
CA ALA A 242 -13.28 -5.10 -0.62
C ALA A 242 -12.34 -3.88 -0.68
N THR A 243 -12.89 -2.66 -0.77
CA THR A 243 -12.07 -1.42 -0.75
C THR A 243 -11.34 -1.26 0.58
N LEU A 244 -12.03 -1.48 1.70
CA LEU A 244 -11.41 -1.39 3.03
C LEU A 244 -10.33 -2.47 3.21
N ALA A 245 -10.61 -3.74 2.86
CA ALA A 245 -9.65 -4.83 2.97
C ALA A 245 -8.38 -4.58 2.13
N ALA A 246 -8.55 -4.06 0.90
CA ALA A 246 -7.44 -3.73 0.01
C ALA A 246 -6.57 -2.56 0.51
N SER A 247 -7.07 -1.74 1.45
CA SER A 247 -6.32 -0.63 2.06
C SER A 247 -5.60 -1.01 3.37
N ILE A 248 -5.93 -2.18 3.96
CA ILE A 248 -5.37 -2.61 5.25
C ILE A 248 -4.01 -3.29 5.02
N LYS A 249 -2.94 -2.51 5.13
CA LYS A 249 -1.55 -2.92 4.91
C LYS A 249 -1.00 -3.84 6.00
N TYR A 250 -1.36 -3.58 7.26
CA TYR A 250 -0.94 -4.33 8.44
C TYR A 250 -2.17 -4.86 9.18
N PRO A 251 -2.76 -5.99 8.75
CA PRO A 251 -4.06 -6.45 9.22
C PRO A 251 -4.01 -7.02 10.64
N ARG A 252 -3.73 -6.15 11.62
CA ARG A 252 -3.71 -6.46 13.04
C ARG A 252 -4.07 -5.25 13.90
N ILE A 253 -4.41 -5.53 15.18
CA ILE A 253 -4.51 -4.53 16.25
C ILE A 253 -3.16 -4.25 16.90
N TYR A 254 -3.07 -3.14 17.65
CA TYR A 254 -1.84 -2.75 18.37
C TYR A 254 -1.37 -3.78 19.41
N ALA A 255 -2.27 -4.40 20.17
CA ALA A 255 -1.95 -5.21 21.34
C ALA A 255 -1.30 -6.59 21.06
N ASN A 256 -1.03 -6.93 19.79
CA ASN A 256 -0.42 -8.21 19.44
C ASN A 256 1.11 -8.09 19.30
N ASP A 257 1.83 -8.30 20.40
CA ASP A 257 3.31 -8.22 20.45
C ASP A 257 4.01 -9.35 19.67
N ASN A 258 3.32 -10.46 19.41
CA ASN A 258 3.84 -11.60 18.65
C ASN A 258 3.53 -11.53 17.15
N SER A 259 3.00 -10.42 16.67
CA SER A 259 2.65 -10.24 15.27
C SER A 259 3.86 -10.31 14.35
N ILE A 260 3.61 -10.82 13.15
CA ILE A 260 4.57 -10.76 12.03
C ILE A 260 4.71 -9.35 11.46
N TYR A 261 3.74 -8.46 11.73
CA TYR A 261 3.74 -7.08 11.24
C TYR A 261 4.35 -6.14 12.28
N LYS A 262 5.21 -5.23 11.85
CA LYS A 262 5.83 -4.22 12.72
C LYS A 262 4.89 -3.08 13.09
N LYS A 263 3.98 -2.71 12.18
CA LYS A 263 2.95 -1.68 12.34
C LYS A 263 1.57 -2.33 12.46
N PHE A 264 0.54 -1.54 12.70
CA PHE A 264 -0.86 -1.98 12.80
C PHE A 264 -1.77 -1.04 12.02
N ASN A 265 -2.92 -1.51 11.57
CA ASN A 265 -3.93 -0.68 10.90
C ASN A 265 -5.20 -0.46 11.72
N ILE A 266 -5.34 -1.12 12.87
CA ILE A 266 -6.62 -1.18 13.58
C ILE A 266 -6.44 -0.77 15.03
N TYR A 267 -7.17 0.23 15.47
CA TYR A 267 -7.35 0.53 16.87
C TYR A 267 -8.43 -0.38 17.47
N ALA A 268 -8.44 -0.53 18.78
CA ALA A 268 -9.39 -1.40 19.48
C ALA A 268 -10.86 -1.03 19.21
N SER A 269 -11.14 0.25 19.01
CA SER A 269 -12.49 0.76 18.68
C SER A 269 -13.01 0.27 17.32
N GLU A 270 -12.15 -0.02 16.36
CA GLU A 270 -12.51 -0.48 15.01
C GLU A 270 -12.42 -2.00 14.84
N LEU A 271 -12.18 -2.76 15.93
CA LEU A 271 -11.97 -4.22 15.86
C LEU A 271 -13.17 -4.98 15.28
N GLU A 272 -14.38 -4.58 15.62
CA GLU A 272 -15.60 -5.24 15.11
C GLU A 272 -15.72 -5.07 13.58
N LEU A 273 -15.58 -3.83 13.11
CA LEU A 273 -15.57 -3.53 11.66
C LEU A 273 -14.45 -4.32 10.96
N PHE A 274 -13.26 -4.34 11.53
CA PHE A 274 -12.13 -5.06 10.97
C PHE A 274 -12.43 -6.55 10.78
N ASN A 275 -12.98 -7.21 11.80
CA ASN A 275 -13.34 -8.62 11.72
C ASN A 275 -14.44 -8.86 10.67
N GLN A 276 -15.43 -7.99 10.58
CA GLN A 276 -16.48 -8.07 9.55
C GLN A 276 -15.88 -7.93 8.14
N VAL A 277 -15.00 -6.96 7.91
CA VAL A 277 -14.33 -6.72 6.63
C VAL A 277 -13.52 -7.93 6.20
N MET A 278 -12.63 -8.42 7.06
CA MET A 278 -11.71 -9.50 6.71
C MET A 278 -12.44 -10.84 6.52
N ASN A 279 -13.41 -11.15 7.35
CA ASN A 279 -14.20 -12.39 7.25
C ASN A 279 -15.08 -12.39 5.99
N ASN A 280 -15.76 -11.28 5.67
CA ASN A 280 -16.57 -11.19 4.45
C ASN A 280 -15.75 -11.28 3.18
N CYS A 281 -14.53 -10.72 3.19
CA CYS A 281 -13.59 -10.88 2.08
C CYS A 281 -12.90 -12.25 2.04
N GLY A 282 -13.19 -13.15 2.98
CA GLY A 282 -12.61 -14.50 3.02
C GLY A 282 -11.10 -14.51 3.28
N VAL A 283 -10.57 -13.48 3.93
CA VAL A 283 -9.14 -13.39 4.25
C VAL A 283 -8.82 -14.27 5.45
N PRO A 284 -7.83 -15.19 5.35
CA PRO A 284 -7.51 -16.11 6.43
C PRO A 284 -6.98 -15.42 7.69
N THR A 285 -7.43 -15.89 8.85
CA THR A 285 -6.86 -15.54 10.16
C THR A 285 -5.51 -16.22 10.34
N ILE A 286 -4.49 -15.51 10.84
CA ILE A 286 -3.14 -16.03 11.11
C ILE A 286 -2.73 -15.94 12.58
N GLY A 287 -3.52 -15.25 13.40
CA GLY A 287 -3.32 -15.06 14.82
C GLY A 287 -4.54 -14.46 15.49
N GLU A 288 -4.48 -14.20 16.78
CA GLU A 288 -5.54 -13.51 17.49
C GLU A 288 -5.66 -12.06 17.01
N ASN A 289 -6.82 -11.69 16.47
CA ASN A 289 -7.07 -10.38 15.85
C ASN A 289 -6.01 -9.99 14.79
N GLU A 290 -5.54 -10.99 14.07
CA GLU A 290 -4.55 -10.85 13.01
C GLU A 290 -4.93 -11.72 11.82
N TYR A 291 -4.87 -11.12 10.63
CA TYR A 291 -5.23 -11.76 9.37
C TYR A 291 -4.06 -11.75 8.38
N SER A 292 -4.18 -12.56 7.34
CA SER A 292 -3.36 -12.41 6.14
C SER A 292 -3.64 -11.08 5.46
N ARG A 293 -2.79 -10.66 4.53
CA ARG A 293 -3.07 -9.52 3.67
C ARG A 293 -4.07 -9.89 2.57
N HIS A 294 -4.98 -9.01 2.28
CA HIS A 294 -5.77 -9.08 1.06
C HIS A 294 -4.83 -9.01 -0.16
N PRO A 295 -4.99 -9.84 -1.21
CA PRO A 295 -4.07 -9.86 -2.37
C PRO A 295 -3.85 -8.50 -3.02
N LEU A 296 -4.86 -7.65 -3.07
CA LEU A 296 -4.77 -6.33 -3.69
C LEU A 296 -3.95 -5.31 -2.88
N VAL A 297 -3.66 -5.56 -1.59
CA VAL A 297 -2.77 -4.72 -0.79
C VAL A 297 -1.39 -4.62 -1.43
N TYR A 298 -0.88 -5.73 -1.98
CA TYR A 298 0.43 -5.75 -2.65
C TYR A 298 0.48 -4.86 -3.88
N VAL A 299 -0.66 -4.69 -4.56
CA VAL A 299 -0.79 -3.81 -5.72
C VAL A 299 -0.82 -2.35 -5.28
N VAL A 300 -1.54 -2.05 -4.20
CA VAL A 300 -1.59 -0.70 -3.60
C VAL A 300 -0.21 -0.26 -3.13
N GLU A 301 0.49 -1.12 -2.37
CA GLU A 301 1.86 -0.85 -1.92
C GLU A 301 2.83 -0.63 -3.08
N ALA A 302 2.76 -1.47 -4.12
CA ALA A 302 3.62 -1.32 -5.28
C ALA A 302 3.35 -0.02 -6.05
N ALA A 303 2.08 0.40 -6.12
CA ALA A 303 1.72 1.67 -6.75
C ALA A 303 2.28 2.87 -5.97
N ASP A 304 2.15 2.86 -4.65
CA ASP A 304 2.68 3.87 -3.74
C ASP A 304 4.21 3.98 -3.90
N ASP A 305 4.91 2.87 -3.80
CA ASP A 305 6.37 2.83 -3.92
C ASP A 305 6.88 3.30 -5.31
N ILE A 306 6.16 2.98 -6.41
CA ILE A 306 6.50 3.47 -7.76
C ILE A 306 6.40 4.99 -7.82
N CYS A 307 5.29 5.55 -7.31
CA CYS A 307 5.08 6.98 -7.28
C CYS A 307 6.11 7.67 -6.38
N TYR A 308 6.31 7.15 -5.16
CA TYR A 308 7.33 7.64 -4.23
C TYR A 308 8.74 7.68 -4.87
N GLY A 309 9.13 6.63 -5.57
CA GLY A 309 10.47 6.56 -6.18
C GLY A 309 10.69 7.53 -7.34
N LEU A 310 9.66 7.85 -8.10
CA LEU A 310 9.77 8.69 -9.30
C LEU A 310 9.42 10.15 -9.05
N PHE A 311 8.33 10.42 -8.35
CA PHE A 311 7.82 11.78 -8.20
C PHE A 311 8.51 12.56 -7.09
N ASP A 312 8.86 11.91 -5.96
CA ASP A 312 9.65 12.59 -4.94
C ASP A 312 11.02 13.02 -5.48
N PHE A 313 11.59 12.21 -6.39
CA PHE A 313 12.85 12.57 -7.05
C PHE A 313 12.68 13.75 -8.02
N GLU A 314 11.53 13.85 -8.69
CA GLU A 314 11.17 15.01 -9.53
C GLU A 314 10.96 16.28 -8.69
N ASP A 315 10.33 16.15 -7.52
CA ASP A 315 10.17 17.28 -6.58
C ASP A 315 11.49 17.88 -6.17
N PHE A 316 12.53 17.06 -5.98
CA PHE A 316 13.87 17.55 -5.67
C PHE A 316 14.51 18.35 -6.82
N VAL A 317 14.15 18.05 -8.06
CA VAL A 317 14.53 18.87 -9.22
C VAL A 317 13.79 20.21 -9.21
N HIS A 318 12.49 20.19 -8.98
CA HIS A 318 11.67 21.42 -8.92
C HIS A 318 12.14 22.39 -7.82
N LEU A 319 12.73 21.86 -6.75
CA LEU A 319 13.29 22.62 -5.64
C LEU A 319 14.78 22.98 -5.81
N GLY A 320 15.39 22.54 -6.91
CA GLY A 320 16.79 22.81 -7.19
C GLY A 320 17.78 22.04 -6.30
N PHE A 321 17.34 20.98 -5.62
CA PHE A 321 18.22 20.11 -4.82
C PHE A 321 19.01 19.14 -5.69
N ILE A 322 18.48 18.83 -6.87
CA ILE A 322 19.09 18.00 -7.90
C ILE A 322 19.01 18.75 -9.23
N THR A 323 20.05 18.66 -10.04
CA THR A 323 20.02 19.26 -11.37
C THR A 323 19.18 18.43 -12.33
N GLU A 324 18.57 19.08 -13.32
CA GLU A 324 17.85 18.41 -14.40
C GLU A 324 18.72 17.37 -15.13
N GLU A 325 20.01 17.65 -15.30
CA GLU A 325 20.94 16.71 -15.94
C GLU A 325 21.15 15.45 -15.08
N THR A 326 21.29 15.60 -13.77
CA THR A 326 21.41 14.46 -12.83
C THR A 326 20.14 13.60 -12.87
N TYR A 327 18.97 14.22 -12.87
CA TYR A 327 17.69 13.52 -12.97
C TYR A 327 17.59 12.72 -14.28
N PHE A 328 17.88 13.37 -15.39
CA PHE A 328 17.87 12.76 -16.72
C PHE A 328 18.83 11.55 -16.79
N ASP A 329 20.05 11.73 -16.36
CA ASP A 329 21.07 10.68 -16.39
C ASP A 329 20.69 9.49 -15.50
N THR A 330 20.12 9.77 -14.34
CA THR A 330 19.65 8.73 -13.41
C THR A 330 18.49 7.92 -14.00
N LEU A 331 17.51 8.57 -14.67
CA LEU A 331 16.43 7.87 -15.35
C LEU A 331 16.94 6.98 -16.49
N ILE A 332 17.90 7.46 -17.30
CA ILE A 332 18.51 6.65 -18.36
C ILE A 332 19.23 5.43 -17.79
N GLU A 333 20.04 5.62 -16.75
CA GLU A 333 20.74 4.54 -16.09
C GLU A 333 19.79 3.51 -15.48
N PHE A 334 18.61 3.95 -15.01
CA PHE A 334 17.55 3.06 -14.52
C PHE A 334 16.89 2.27 -15.65
N ILE A 335 16.59 2.91 -16.78
CA ILE A 335 15.86 2.29 -17.89
C ILE A 335 16.71 1.25 -18.61
N MET A 336 18.01 1.53 -18.83
CA MET A 336 18.88 0.74 -19.71
C MET A 336 19.12 -0.70 -19.25
N PRO A 337 19.44 -1.01 -17.99
CA PRO A 337 19.61 -2.40 -17.53
C PRO A 337 18.32 -3.21 -17.67
N ASN A 338 17.18 -2.56 -17.51
CA ASN A 338 15.86 -3.19 -17.58
C ASN A 338 15.43 -3.54 -19.01
N LEU A 339 16.07 -3.00 -20.03
CA LEU A 339 15.82 -3.40 -21.44
C LEU A 339 16.20 -4.84 -21.73
N ASN A 340 17.03 -5.46 -20.92
CA ASN A 340 17.39 -6.87 -21.00
C ASN A 340 16.44 -7.78 -20.21
N SER A 341 15.45 -7.23 -19.53
CA SER A 341 14.43 -8.00 -18.83
C SER A 341 13.59 -8.82 -19.83
N PRO A 342 13.12 -10.03 -19.46
CA PRO A 342 12.25 -10.83 -20.32
C PRO A 342 10.99 -10.12 -20.80
N MET A 343 10.59 -9.05 -20.12
CA MET A 343 9.41 -8.22 -20.41
C MET A 343 9.72 -6.99 -21.30
N ALA A 344 11.00 -6.64 -21.48
CA ALA A 344 11.37 -5.52 -22.33
C ALA A 344 11.13 -5.88 -23.79
N LYS A 345 10.32 -5.14 -24.49
CA LYS A 345 10.27 -5.20 -25.96
C LYS A 345 11.69 -4.95 -26.45
N LYS A 346 12.25 -5.92 -27.21
CA LYS A 346 13.58 -5.84 -27.83
C LYS A 346 13.79 -4.46 -28.50
N THR A 347 14.32 -3.51 -27.76
CA THR A 347 15.01 -2.39 -28.33
C THR A 347 16.43 -2.88 -28.69
N LYS A 348 16.73 -2.93 -29.98
CA LYS A 348 18.01 -3.40 -30.48
C LYS A 348 19.14 -2.60 -29.83
N GLY A 349 20.01 -3.28 -29.10
CA GLY A 349 21.46 -3.06 -28.97
C GLY A 349 22.03 -1.65 -28.81
N GLU A 350 21.22 -0.63 -28.40
CA GLU A 350 21.74 0.70 -28.13
C GLU A 350 22.50 0.72 -26.78
N THR A 351 23.65 1.31 -26.76
CA THR A 351 24.39 1.57 -25.52
C THR A 351 23.76 2.73 -24.74
N ILE A 352 24.08 2.85 -23.44
CA ILE A 352 23.63 3.98 -22.60
C ILE A 352 24.03 5.32 -23.25
N GLU A 353 25.24 5.40 -23.79
CA GLU A 353 25.77 6.60 -24.44
C GLU A 353 25.04 6.93 -25.75
N GLU A 354 24.71 5.93 -26.56
CA GLU A 354 23.93 6.11 -27.77
C GLU A 354 22.51 6.56 -27.47
N LYS A 355 21.86 5.97 -26.46
CA LYS A 355 20.51 6.37 -26.05
C LYS A 355 20.52 7.79 -25.50
N ARG A 356 21.52 8.14 -24.66
CA ARG A 356 21.74 9.49 -24.15
C ARG A 356 21.98 10.49 -25.29
N ALA A 357 22.82 10.14 -26.26
CA ALA A 357 23.10 10.99 -27.43
C ALA A 357 21.86 11.17 -28.29
N ASN A 358 21.10 10.08 -28.56
CA ASN A 358 19.84 10.10 -29.30
C ASN A 358 18.78 10.96 -28.63
N TYR A 359 18.62 10.88 -27.31
CA TYR A 359 17.72 11.74 -26.56
C TYR A 359 18.14 13.20 -26.60
N LYS A 360 19.45 13.50 -26.41
CA LYS A 360 20.00 14.86 -26.52
C LYS A 360 19.86 15.41 -27.94
N GLN A 361 20.09 14.62 -28.98
CA GLN A 361 19.99 15.03 -30.37
C GLN A 361 18.55 15.28 -30.80
N LYS A 362 17.58 14.43 -30.36
CA LYS A 362 16.15 14.64 -30.59
C LYS A 362 15.66 15.94 -29.94
N ASN A 363 16.20 16.28 -28.78
CA ASN A 363 15.89 17.51 -28.08
C ASN A 363 16.37 18.73 -28.87
N LEU A 364 17.61 18.70 -29.37
CA LEU A 364 18.18 19.76 -30.20
C LEU A 364 17.44 19.95 -31.53
N SER A 365 16.94 18.88 -32.12
CA SER A 365 16.22 18.90 -33.40
C SER A 365 14.73 19.24 -33.30
N SER A 366 14.08 18.97 -32.17
CA SER A 366 12.61 19.07 -32.00
C SER A 366 12.14 20.30 -31.24
N LYS A 367 13.01 21.19 -30.79
CA LYS A 367 12.70 22.33 -29.87
C LYS A 367 11.93 21.87 -28.61
N LEU A 368 12.00 20.61 -28.23
CA LEU A 368 11.47 20.12 -26.96
C LEU A 368 12.27 20.76 -25.85
N ASN A 369 11.58 21.29 -24.85
CA ASN A 369 12.25 21.74 -23.63
C ASN A 369 12.64 20.49 -22.79
N PHE A 370 13.51 20.69 -21.82
CA PHE A 370 14.01 19.61 -20.96
C PHE A 370 12.88 18.88 -20.23
N THR A 371 11.83 19.59 -19.84
CA THR A 371 10.65 19.06 -19.14
C THR A 371 9.91 18.02 -19.99
N ASP A 372 9.74 18.24 -21.30
CA ASP A 372 9.08 17.27 -22.19
C ASP A 372 9.90 16.00 -22.35
N LEU A 373 11.22 16.12 -22.34
CA LEU A 373 12.13 14.99 -22.47
C LEU A 373 12.14 14.13 -21.21
N THR A 374 12.23 14.75 -20.03
CA THR A 374 12.19 14.05 -18.75
C THR A 374 10.86 13.40 -18.49
N SER A 375 9.74 14.01 -18.89
CA SER A 375 8.40 13.41 -18.80
C SER A 375 8.27 12.11 -19.61
N LYS A 376 8.91 12.04 -20.79
CA LYS A 376 8.94 10.79 -21.59
C LYS A 376 9.76 9.71 -20.92
N LEU A 377 10.95 10.05 -20.40
CA LEU A 377 11.79 9.09 -19.67
C LEU A 377 11.12 8.60 -18.39
N ARG A 378 10.52 9.51 -17.63
CA ARG A 378 9.74 9.14 -16.45
C ARG A 378 8.63 8.16 -16.78
N SER A 379 7.87 8.41 -17.85
CA SER A 379 6.81 7.52 -18.30
C SER A 379 7.35 6.14 -18.73
N GLU A 380 8.53 6.08 -19.35
CA GLU A 380 9.20 4.82 -19.70
C GLU A 380 9.65 4.06 -18.44
N ALA A 381 10.28 4.75 -17.49
CA ALA A 381 10.69 4.18 -16.20
C ALA A 381 9.49 3.64 -15.42
N MET A 382 8.42 4.41 -15.31
CA MET A 382 7.17 4.00 -14.67
C MET A 382 6.58 2.75 -15.32
N ASN A 383 6.52 2.68 -16.65
CA ASN A 383 6.00 1.51 -17.35
C ASN A 383 6.84 0.26 -17.10
N GLN A 384 8.15 0.40 -16.98
CA GLN A 384 9.03 -0.71 -16.63
C GLN A 384 8.80 -1.17 -15.19
N MET A 385 8.70 -0.25 -14.22
CA MET A 385 8.41 -0.57 -12.83
C MET A 385 7.06 -1.29 -12.70
N ILE A 386 6.02 -0.80 -13.36
CA ILE A 386 4.70 -1.45 -13.42
C ILE A 386 4.83 -2.88 -13.98
N SER A 387 5.54 -3.04 -15.09
CA SER A 387 5.71 -4.36 -15.73
C SER A 387 6.43 -5.35 -14.81
N ASN A 388 7.46 -4.88 -14.12
CA ASN A 388 8.22 -5.69 -13.18
C ASN A 388 7.39 -6.06 -11.95
N ALA A 389 6.62 -5.11 -11.40
CA ALA A 389 5.72 -5.34 -10.28
C ALA A 389 4.64 -6.39 -10.63
N VAL A 390 4.02 -6.26 -11.80
CA VAL A 390 3.03 -7.23 -12.31
C VAL A 390 3.68 -8.61 -12.53
N TYR A 391 4.86 -8.66 -13.10
CA TYR A 391 5.59 -9.91 -13.27
C TYR A 391 5.86 -10.59 -11.93
N ALA A 392 6.36 -9.85 -10.95
CA ALA A 392 6.61 -10.34 -9.62
C ALA A 392 5.34 -10.86 -8.93
N PHE A 393 4.22 -10.15 -9.06
CA PHE A 393 2.94 -10.63 -8.56
C PHE A 393 2.54 -11.97 -9.18
N LYS A 394 2.66 -12.10 -10.51
CA LYS A 394 2.35 -13.34 -11.24
C LYS A 394 3.24 -14.51 -10.82
N GLN A 395 4.53 -14.28 -10.59
CA GLN A 395 5.46 -15.32 -10.14
C GLN A 395 5.16 -15.80 -8.71
N ASN A 396 4.54 -14.96 -7.88
CA ASN A 396 4.23 -15.27 -6.49
C ASN A 396 2.70 -15.35 -6.24
N TYR A 397 1.95 -15.55 -7.30
CA TYR A 397 0.49 -15.55 -7.25
C TYR A 397 -0.06 -16.56 -6.24
N GLU A 398 0.43 -17.81 -6.32
CA GLU A 398 -0.05 -18.90 -5.46
C GLU A 398 0.12 -18.62 -3.95
N PRO A 399 1.32 -18.26 -3.44
CA PRO A 399 1.46 -17.91 -2.03
C PRO A 399 0.69 -16.64 -1.64
N ILE A 400 0.47 -15.69 -2.55
CA ILE A 400 -0.33 -14.49 -2.29
C ILE A 400 -1.79 -14.87 -2.09
N ILE A 401 -2.38 -15.62 -3.03
CA ILE A 401 -3.80 -15.98 -2.99
C ILE A 401 -4.13 -16.96 -1.85
N ARG A 402 -3.15 -17.69 -1.32
CA ARG A 402 -3.30 -18.54 -0.15
C ARG A 402 -3.03 -17.85 1.18
N GLY A 403 -2.73 -16.56 1.18
CA GLY A 403 -2.40 -15.82 2.40
C GLY A 403 -1.09 -16.27 3.07
N ALA A 404 -0.28 -17.09 2.41
CA ALA A 404 0.99 -17.58 2.93
C ALA A 404 2.12 -16.53 2.84
N TYR A 405 1.87 -15.43 2.16
CA TYR A 405 2.84 -14.39 1.81
C TYR A 405 2.98 -13.27 2.86
N ASN A 406 2.62 -13.51 4.11
CA ASN A 406 2.51 -12.48 5.13
C ASN A 406 3.82 -11.94 5.73
N LYS A 407 4.96 -12.59 5.45
CA LYS A 407 6.27 -12.24 6.07
C LYS A 407 7.09 -11.21 5.30
N VAL A 408 6.48 -10.28 4.63
CA VAL A 408 7.16 -9.30 3.77
C VAL A 408 8.23 -8.51 4.50
N ASN A 409 7.98 -8.10 5.73
CA ASN A 409 8.98 -7.36 6.51
C ASN A 409 10.19 -8.19 6.96
N HIS A 410 10.12 -9.51 6.89
CA HIS A 410 11.24 -10.41 7.23
C HIS A 410 12.00 -10.91 6.01
N LEU A 411 11.41 -10.87 4.83
CA LEU A 411 12.04 -11.32 3.59
C LEU A 411 13.08 -10.33 3.07
N LEU A 412 12.92 -9.05 3.38
CA LEU A 412 13.91 -8.00 3.09
C LEU A 412 15.25 -8.22 3.78
N ASN A 413 15.31 -9.03 4.84
CA ASN A 413 16.51 -9.35 5.60
C ASN A 413 17.07 -10.76 5.35
N ALA A 414 16.41 -11.60 4.56
CA ALA A 414 16.88 -12.94 4.26
C ALA A 414 17.93 -12.88 3.16
N LYS A 415 19.19 -13.00 3.54
CA LYS A 415 20.31 -13.16 2.64
C LYS A 415 20.00 -14.25 1.59
N GLY A 416 19.78 -13.85 0.34
CA GLY A 416 20.09 -14.68 -0.81
C GLY A 416 18.97 -15.44 -1.51
N LYS A 417 17.67 -15.26 -1.20
CA LYS A 417 16.58 -15.82 -2.04
C LYS A 417 15.39 -14.88 -2.10
N ILE A 418 15.14 -14.38 -3.27
CA ILE A 418 13.98 -13.54 -3.59
C ILE A 418 12.82 -14.49 -3.83
N ASN A 419 11.88 -14.53 -2.91
CA ASN A 419 10.74 -15.43 -2.96
C ASN A 419 9.38 -14.72 -3.01
N GLY A 420 9.33 -13.42 -3.43
CA GLY A 420 8.06 -12.78 -3.42
C GLY A 420 7.94 -11.46 -4.18
N PHE A 421 6.71 -11.05 -4.47
CA PHE A 421 6.38 -9.81 -5.15
C PHE A 421 7.01 -8.58 -4.48
N LEU A 422 6.84 -8.45 -3.17
CA LEU A 422 7.41 -7.35 -2.41
C LEU A 422 8.93 -7.49 -2.23
N ASP A 423 9.47 -8.72 -2.24
CA ASP A 423 10.91 -8.92 -2.24
C ASP A 423 11.54 -8.44 -3.54
N ILE A 424 10.94 -8.78 -4.68
CA ILE A 424 11.40 -8.31 -5.96
C ILE A 424 11.24 -6.79 -6.02
N TYR A 425 10.11 -6.28 -5.56
CA TYR A 425 9.82 -4.87 -5.55
C TYR A 425 10.69 -4.10 -4.55
N ALA A 426 10.78 -4.56 -3.31
CA ALA A 426 11.65 -3.98 -2.31
C ALA A 426 13.14 -4.18 -2.62
N HIS A 427 13.49 -5.23 -3.37
CA HIS A 427 14.82 -5.39 -3.91
C HIS A 427 15.08 -4.44 -5.07
N MET A 428 14.08 -4.14 -5.91
CA MET A 428 14.15 -3.05 -6.89
C MET A 428 14.33 -1.69 -6.23
N MET A 429 13.71 -1.49 -5.04
CA MET A 429 13.74 -0.25 -4.28
C MET A 429 14.72 -0.26 -3.10
N SER A 430 15.28 -1.40 -2.69
CA SER A 430 16.25 -1.52 -1.60
C SER A 430 17.70 -1.42 -2.09
N GLN A 431 18.60 -1.08 -1.16
CA GLN A 431 20.04 -0.93 -1.39
C GLN A 431 20.81 -2.23 -1.70
N LYS A 432 20.14 -3.38 -1.79
CA LYS A 432 20.80 -4.61 -2.20
C LYS A 432 20.45 -4.87 -3.65
N PRO A 433 21.45 -4.87 -4.52
CA PRO A 433 21.22 -5.08 -5.93
C PRO A 433 20.54 -6.42 -6.14
N PHE A 434 19.60 -6.46 -7.02
CA PHE A 434 19.34 -7.57 -7.89
C PHE A 434 20.64 -7.74 -8.66
N GLU A 435 21.61 -8.38 -8.03
CA GLU A 435 22.99 -8.39 -8.53
C GLU A 435 23.07 -8.90 -9.97
N ASP A 436 22.04 -9.60 -10.45
CA ASP A 436 22.04 -10.21 -11.79
C ASP A 436 21.00 -9.62 -12.78
N THR A 437 20.01 -8.80 -12.35
CA THR A 437 18.94 -8.39 -13.29
C THR A 437 18.66 -6.87 -13.31
N PHE A 438 18.83 -6.14 -12.22
CA PHE A 438 18.43 -4.74 -12.09
C PHE A 438 19.49 -3.86 -11.41
N GLY A 439 20.74 -4.33 -11.36
CA GLY A 439 21.85 -3.69 -10.62
C GLY A 439 21.86 -2.18 -10.58
N ASN A 440 22.40 -1.63 -9.54
CA ASN A 440 22.83 -0.23 -9.27
C ASN A 440 21.85 0.94 -9.56
N SER A 441 20.85 0.80 -10.44
CA SER A 441 20.04 1.95 -10.91
C SER A 441 19.02 2.40 -9.87
N ASN A 442 18.38 1.47 -9.15
CA ASN A 442 17.43 1.80 -8.09
C ASN A 442 18.12 2.36 -6.85
N ASP A 443 19.31 1.84 -6.54
CA ASP A 443 20.11 2.34 -5.44
C ASP A 443 20.57 3.77 -5.72
N LYS A 444 20.82 4.11 -6.99
CA LYS A 444 21.12 5.48 -7.36
C LYS A 444 19.94 6.42 -7.19
N LEU A 445 18.70 6.04 -7.62
CA LEU A 445 17.50 6.84 -7.39
C LEU A 445 17.31 7.11 -5.90
N LYS A 446 17.32 6.06 -5.07
CA LYS A 446 17.21 6.22 -3.61
C LYS A 446 18.37 6.96 -2.98
N SER A 447 19.61 6.65 -3.37
CA SER A 447 20.78 7.33 -2.80
C SER A 447 20.82 8.81 -3.17
N HIS A 448 20.42 9.17 -4.38
CA HIS A 448 20.26 10.57 -4.76
C HIS A 448 19.13 11.25 -4.01
N SER A 449 17.97 10.59 -3.86
CA SER A 449 16.86 11.13 -3.09
C SER A 449 17.20 11.31 -1.62
N VAL A 450 17.85 10.33 -0.98
CA VAL A 450 18.26 10.42 0.42
C VAL A 450 19.35 11.46 0.63
N ASN A 451 20.41 11.46 -0.19
CA ASN A 451 21.56 12.31 0.04
C ASN A 451 21.32 13.76 -0.41
N SER A 452 20.57 13.97 -1.49
CA SER A 452 20.38 15.31 -2.07
C SER A 452 19.05 15.95 -1.67
N GLY A 453 18.04 15.15 -1.37
CA GLY A 453 16.69 15.59 -1.03
C GLY A 453 16.43 15.54 0.48
N TYR A 454 16.19 14.36 1.02
CA TYR A 454 15.75 14.20 2.42
C TYR A 454 16.74 14.72 3.47
N ASN A 455 18.05 14.65 3.20
CA ASN A 455 19.09 15.20 4.07
C ASN A 455 19.45 16.65 3.75
N ASN A 456 18.72 17.33 2.85
CA ASN A 456 18.93 18.74 2.59
C ASN A 456 18.61 19.57 3.84
N ILE A 457 19.50 20.53 4.15
CA ILE A 457 19.37 21.35 5.36
C ILE A 457 18.05 22.14 5.43
N ASN A 458 17.50 22.55 4.29
CA ASN A 458 16.23 23.25 4.26
C ASN A 458 15.05 22.33 4.53
N VAL A 459 15.09 21.07 4.02
CA VAL A 459 14.09 20.04 4.35
C VAL A 459 14.14 19.73 5.84
N LEU A 460 15.33 19.53 6.40
CA LEU A 460 15.51 19.26 7.82
C LEU A 460 15.03 20.41 8.70
N LYS A 461 15.31 21.68 8.34
CA LYS A 461 14.80 22.84 9.09
C LYS A 461 13.27 22.93 9.05
N ASN A 462 12.67 22.71 7.88
CA ASN A 462 11.21 22.72 7.72
C ASN A 462 10.55 21.55 8.48
N SER A 463 11.19 20.38 8.47
CA SER A 463 10.74 19.21 9.23
C SER A 463 10.77 19.48 10.74
N LEU A 464 11.85 20.11 11.24
CA LEU A 464 11.94 20.51 12.65
C LEU A 464 10.86 21.52 13.02
N GLY A 465 10.60 22.51 12.16
CA GLY A 465 9.50 23.45 12.35
C GLY A 465 8.14 22.76 12.43
N GLY A 466 7.90 21.76 11.56
CA GLY A 466 6.69 20.93 11.59
C GLY A 466 6.56 20.11 12.87
N TYR A 467 7.67 19.53 13.34
CA TYR A 467 7.74 18.80 14.61
C TYR A 467 7.30 19.67 15.80
N GLU A 468 7.89 20.86 15.95
CA GLU A 468 7.56 21.80 17.02
C GLU A 468 6.09 22.24 16.98
N VAL A 469 5.57 22.53 15.79
CA VAL A 469 4.16 22.90 15.62
C VAL A 469 3.22 21.79 16.07
N MET A 470 3.49 20.53 15.70
CA MET A 470 2.64 19.39 16.08
C MET A 470 2.70 19.13 17.59
N SER A 471 3.89 19.23 18.19
CA SER A 471 4.08 19.07 19.63
C SER A 471 3.30 20.14 20.43
N GLU A 472 3.44 21.39 20.06
CA GLU A 472 2.76 22.51 20.76
C GLU A 472 1.24 22.48 20.56
N LEU A 473 0.74 22.11 19.38
CA LEU A 473 -0.70 21.90 19.14
C LEU A 473 -1.24 20.81 20.07
N LEU A 474 -0.60 19.65 20.14
CA LEU A 474 -1.04 18.55 21.01
C LEU A 474 -1.04 18.96 22.48
N LYS A 475 0.03 19.60 22.97
CA LYS A 475 0.10 20.15 24.35
C LYS A 475 -1.04 21.12 24.61
N THR A 476 -1.35 21.99 23.65
CA THR A 476 -2.43 22.98 23.76
C THR A 476 -3.78 22.29 23.90
N TYR A 477 -4.11 21.31 23.05
CA TYR A 477 -5.37 20.57 23.12
C TYR A 477 -5.51 19.74 24.41
N ILE A 478 -4.47 19.00 24.81
CA ILE A 478 -4.49 18.22 26.05
C ILE A 478 -4.65 19.14 27.25
N THR A 479 -3.98 20.30 27.27
CA THR A 479 -4.13 21.30 28.31
C THR A 479 -5.55 21.87 28.34
N ALA A 480 -6.17 22.10 27.18
CA ALA A 480 -7.54 22.57 27.08
C ALA A 480 -8.54 21.55 27.62
N LEU A 481 -8.39 20.26 27.26
CA LEU A 481 -9.21 19.17 27.79
C LEU A 481 -9.08 19.01 29.30
N HIS A 482 -7.88 19.24 29.84
CA HIS A 482 -7.66 19.17 31.31
C HIS A 482 -8.26 20.35 32.07
N ASN A 483 -8.51 21.50 31.42
CA ASN A 483 -8.96 22.74 32.02
C ASN A 483 -10.28 23.26 31.39
N LEU A 484 -11.28 22.42 31.23
CA LEU A 484 -12.56 22.74 30.54
C LEU A 484 -13.28 23.99 31.08
N HIS A 485 -13.04 24.32 32.36
CA HIS A 485 -13.66 25.50 33.00
C HIS A 485 -13.05 26.84 32.55
N LYS A 486 -11.91 26.85 31.88
CA LYS A 486 -11.25 28.08 31.42
C LYS A 486 -11.77 28.50 30.06
N LEU A 487 -12.07 29.77 29.88
CA LEU A 487 -12.57 30.34 28.61
C LEU A 487 -11.60 30.03 27.44
N LYS A 488 -10.29 30.21 27.66
CA LYS A 488 -9.27 29.90 26.65
C LYS A 488 -9.34 28.45 26.20
N SER A 489 -9.54 27.51 27.13
CA SER A 489 -9.67 26.08 26.84
C SER A 489 -10.92 25.80 25.99
N GLN A 490 -12.06 26.43 26.32
CA GLN A 490 -13.28 26.30 25.54
C GLN A 490 -13.09 26.85 24.12
N MET A 491 -12.40 27.99 23.97
CA MET A 491 -12.08 28.52 22.64
C MET A 491 -11.18 27.58 21.81
N VAL A 492 -10.19 26.95 22.43
CA VAL A 492 -9.34 25.98 21.76
C VAL A 492 -10.16 24.77 21.30
N LEU A 493 -11.04 24.24 22.13
CA LEU A 493 -11.86 23.07 21.79
C LEU A 493 -12.88 23.38 20.69
N CYS A 494 -13.39 24.62 20.61
CA CYS A 494 -14.25 25.06 19.51
C CYS A 494 -13.55 25.06 18.13
N THR A 495 -12.24 24.89 18.06
CA THR A 495 -11.53 24.74 16.79
C THR A 495 -11.53 23.30 16.26
N ILE A 496 -12.01 22.33 17.06
CA ILE A 496 -12.19 20.94 16.65
C ILE A 496 -13.55 20.83 15.95
N ASP A 497 -13.58 20.19 14.78
CA ASP A 497 -14.83 19.95 14.07
C ASP A 497 -15.81 19.17 14.96
N GLU A 498 -17.09 19.56 15.00
CA GLU A 498 -18.09 18.97 15.90
C GLU A 498 -18.22 17.46 15.75
N GLU A 499 -17.99 16.92 14.54
CA GLU A 499 -18.03 15.47 14.26
C GLU A 499 -17.01 14.66 15.09
N TYR A 500 -15.94 15.30 15.61
CA TYR A 500 -14.91 14.67 16.43
C TYR A 500 -15.03 14.98 17.93
N LEU A 501 -16.01 15.81 18.33
CA LEU A 501 -16.24 16.17 19.73
C LEU A 501 -17.32 15.33 20.41
N LEU A 502 -18.09 14.54 19.67
CA LEU A 502 -19.26 13.81 20.17
C LEU A 502 -18.96 12.42 20.76
N GLU A 503 -17.69 12.00 20.78
CA GLU A 503 -17.20 10.80 21.43
C GLU A 503 -16.34 11.16 22.68
#